data_e9a93c561f74adfcf151f0da5ec38a60
#
_entry.id   e9a93c561f74adfcf151f0da5ec38a60
#
_cell.length_a   1.000
_cell.length_b   1.000
_cell.length_c   1.000
_cell.angle_alpha   90.00
_cell.angle_beta   90.00
_cell.angle_gamma   90.00
#
_symmetry.space_group_name_H-M   'P 1'
#
loop_
_entity.id
_entity.type
_entity.pdbx_description
1 polymer ?
#
loop_
_entity_poly.entity_id
_entity_poly.type
_entity_poly.pdbx_seq_one_letter_code
_entity_poly.pdbx_strand_id
1 'polypeptide(L)'
;YMHSFGMSERYVILSEWPLVVNPTDLLLRGRPFIENFEWQPERGTRFRVLRKADGAEVATCEAEAAFGFHHVNAFERDGAVVCDVVTYPDASVVEELSLDRLRSDAPSRGSGHLRRYRLPLDGGAAASTLRGEERIELPRIHDGPATGRPYQYVYGVGTRAAGQFTDQLVKTDVPAGTAQTWHEEGTYPGEPVFVAAPDGAREDDGVVLSVVLDPDAQQSFLLVLDAPSFTERARAAVPHPIPFGFHGQFFD
;
A
#
# COMPACT_ATOMS: atom_id res chain seq x y z
N TYR A 1 2.38 -16.42 0.08
CA TYR A 1 1.37 -15.47 -0.44
C TYR A 1 2.07 -14.31 -1.13
N MET A 2 1.56 -13.86 -2.25
CA MET A 2 2.04 -12.68 -2.97
C MET A 2 0.83 -11.96 -3.57
N HIS A 3 0.73 -10.64 -3.37
CA HIS A 3 -0.38 -9.81 -3.82
C HIS A 3 0.06 -8.82 -4.89
N SER A 4 1.17 -8.15 -4.66
CA SER A 4 1.83 -7.23 -5.61
C SER A 4 3.31 -7.53 -5.70
N PHE A 5 4.03 -6.81 -6.54
CA PHE A 5 5.49 -6.90 -6.66
C PHE A 5 6.09 -5.50 -6.86
N GLY A 6 7.34 -5.33 -6.44
CA GLY A 6 8.09 -4.11 -6.68
C GLY A 6 8.71 -4.09 -8.07
N MET A 7 8.90 -2.89 -8.62
CA MET A 7 9.52 -2.72 -9.93
C MET A 7 10.39 -1.46 -9.96
N SER A 8 11.67 -1.63 -10.29
CA SER A 8 12.59 -0.54 -10.60
C SER A 8 12.82 -0.44 -12.11
N GLU A 9 13.73 0.40 -12.54
CA GLU A 9 14.06 0.52 -13.95
C GLU A 9 14.54 -0.81 -14.55
N ARG A 10 15.43 -1.54 -13.86
CA ARG A 10 16.06 -2.77 -14.36
C ARG A 10 15.59 -4.05 -13.68
N TYR A 11 14.91 -3.97 -12.55
CA TYR A 11 14.59 -5.15 -11.74
C TYR A 11 13.11 -5.25 -11.40
N VAL A 12 12.67 -6.50 -11.18
CA VAL A 12 11.42 -6.87 -10.51
C VAL A 12 11.78 -7.43 -9.14
N ILE A 13 11.03 -7.06 -8.11
CA ILE A 13 11.22 -7.51 -6.74
C ILE A 13 10.01 -8.33 -6.33
N LEU A 14 10.21 -9.61 -6.06
CA LEU A 14 9.19 -10.50 -5.51
C LEU A 14 9.40 -10.62 -4.00
N SER A 15 8.36 -10.31 -3.22
CA SER A 15 8.37 -10.43 -1.77
C SER A 15 7.69 -11.73 -1.37
N GLU A 16 8.46 -12.67 -0.83
CA GLU A 16 7.97 -13.92 -0.28
C GLU A 16 7.69 -13.72 1.22
N TRP A 17 6.44 -13.38 1.53
CA TRP A 17 5.99 -13.25 2.90
C TRP A 17 5.84 -14.63 3.54
N PRO A 18 6.07 -14.78 4.87
CA PRO A 18 5.95 -16.06 5.56
C PRO A 18 4.49 -16.50 5.81
N LEU A 19 3.57 -16.09 4.95
CA LEU A 19 2.21 -16.62 4.85
C LEU A 19 2.21 -17.64 3.72
N VAL A 20 2.25 -18.93 4.08
CA VAL A 20 2.53 -20.04 3.15
C VAL A 20 1.38 -21.01 3.07
N VAL A 21 1.31 -21.76 1.97
CA VAL A 21 0.31 -22.78 1.73
C VAL A 21 0.97 -24.07 1.25
N ASN A 22 0.45 -25.19 1.73
CA ASN A 22 0.76 -26.49 1.14
C ASN A 22 -0.18 -26.71 -0.05
N PRO A 23 0.30 -26.85 -1.29
CA PRO A 23 -0.56 -27.04 -2.46
C PRO A 23 -1.50 -28.26 -2.36
N THR A 24 -1.11 -29.32 -1.65
CA THR A 24 -1.97 -30.48 -1.46
C THR A 24 -3.19 -30.18 -0.58
N ASP A 25 -3.08 -29.24 0.36
CA ASP A 25 -4.17 -28.83 1.21
C ASP A 25 -5.28 -28.11 0.44
N LEU A 26 -4.90 -27.32 -0.56
CA LEU A 26 -5.86 -26.68 -1.47
C LEU A 26 -6.74 -27.70 -2.23
N LEU A 27 -6.19 -28.87 -2.52
CA LEU A 27 -6.90 -29.93 -3.25
C LEU A 27 -7.74 -30.82 -2.34
N LEU A 28 -7.28 -31.05 -1.10
CA LEU A 28 -7.82 -32.13 -0.27
C LEU A 28 -8.71 -31.66 0.88
N ARG A 29 -8.53 -30.43 1.38
CA ARG A 29 -9.22 -29.99 2.60
C ARG A 29 -10.59 -29.36 2.36
N GLY A 30 -10.95 -28.95 1.14
CA GLY A 30 -12.25 -28.34 0.82
C GLY A 30 -12.56 -27.05 1.58
N ARG A 31 -11.54 -26.36 2.08
CA ARG A 31 -11.65 -25.06 2.77
C ARG A 31 -11.61 -23.91 1.78
N PRO A 32 -12.14 -22.73 2.12
CA PRO A 32 -11.88 -21.48 1.37
C PRO A 32 -10.39 -21.30 1.11
N PHE A 33 -10.05 -20.75 -0.05
CA PHE A 33 -8.66 -20.62 -0.50
C PHE A 33 -7.72 -20.06 0.57
N ILE A 34 -8.09 -18.95 1.18
CA ILE A 34 -7.22 -18.24 2.13
C ILE A 34 -7.04 -18.99 3.46
N GLU A 35 -7.99 -19.81 3.87
CA GLU A 35 -7.92 -20.60 5.11
C GLU A 35 -6.91 -21.76 5.06
N ASN A 36 -6.31 -22.01 3.90
CA ASN A 36 -5.26 -23.02 3.75
C ASN A 36 -3.86 -22.43 3.97
N PHE A 37 -3.74 -21.10 4.14
CA PHE A 37 -2.48 -20.46 4.40
C PHE A 37 -2.17 -20.43 5.90
N GLU A 38 -0.88 -20.59 6.22
CA GLU A 38 -0.36 -20.58 7.58
C GLU A 38 0.72 -19.51 7.71
N TRP A 39 0.65 -18.74 8.80
CA TRP A 39 1.68 -17.79 9.15
C TRP A 39 2.84 -18.52 9.83
N GLN A 40 4.04 -18.48 9.23
CA GLN A 40 5.26 -19.16 9.68
C GLN A 40 6.40 -18.14 9.85
N PRO A 41 6.37 -17.31 10.93
CA PRO A 41 7.31 -16.18 11.09
C PRO A 41 8.78 -16.59 11.16
N GLU A 42 9.09 -17.81 11.56
CA GLU A 42 10.45 -18.37 11.59
C GLU A 42 11.12 -18.42 10.22
N ARG A 43 10.35 -18.31 9.13
CA ARG A 43 10.89 -18.24 7.77
C ARG A 43 11.46 -16.87 7.43
N GLY A 44 11.10 -15.82 8.17
CA GLY A 44 11.39 -14.44 7.79
C GLY A 44 10.69 -14.01 6.48
N THR A 45 11.03 -12.84 6.02
CA THR A 45 10.65 -12.32 4.70
C THR A 45 11.81 -12.46 3.74
N ARG A 46 11.57 -12.91 2.51
CA ARG A 46 12.58 -13.02 1.48
C ARG A 46 12.21 -12.16 0.28
N PHE A 47 13.18 -11.35 -0.19
CA PHE A 47 13.06 -10.56 -1.40
C PHE A 47 13.92 -11.17 -2.50
N ARG A 48 13.30 -11.53 -3.63
CA ARG A 48 14.02 -12.01 -4.82
C ARG A 48 14.09 -10.88 -5.83
N VAL A 49 15.29 -10.52 -6.22
CA VAL A 49 15.55 -9.45 -7.19
C VAL A 49 15.85 -10.10 -8.55
N LEU A 50 14.94 -9.89 -9.51
CA LEU A 50 15.03 -10.47 -10.84
C LEU A 50 15.36 -9.39 -11.86
N ARG A 51 16.28 -9.66 -12.78
CA ARG A 51 16.61 -8.74 -13.87
C ARG A 51 15.53 -8.79 -14.95
N LYS A 52 14.96 -7.65 -15.34
CA LYS A 52 13.90 -7.58 -16.34
C LYS A 52 14.32 -8.09 -17.73
N ALA A 53 15.57 -7.91 -18.11
CA ALA A 53 16.04 -8.21 -19.46
C ALA A 53 16.00 -9.71 -19.78
N ASP A 54 16.22 -10.58 -18.80
CA ASP A 54 16.37 -12.03 -19.00
C ASP A 54 15.69 -12.88 -17.94
N GLY A 55 15.06 -12.27 -16.92
CA GLY A 55 14.42 -12.96 -15.80
C GLY A 55 15.40 -13.59 -14.81
N ALA A 56 16.72 -13.37 -14.97
CA ALA A 56 17.70 -13.94 -14.07
C ALA A 56 17.58 -13.37 -12.66
N GLU A 57 17.58 -14.25 -11.66
CA GLU A 57 17.70 -13.86 -10.25
C GLU A 57 19.13 -13.36 -10.02
N VAL A 58 19.25 -12.10 -9.58
CA VAL A 58 20.54 -11.45 -9.34
C VAL A 58 20.88 -11.35 -7.86
N ALA A 59 19.85 -11.34 -7.00
CA ALA A 59 20.05 -11.32 -5.56
C ALA A 59 18.85 -11.93 -4.83
N THR A 60 19.11 -12.53 -3.68
CA THR A 60 18.12 -12.87 -2.66
C THR A 60 18.51 -12.16 -1.37
N CYS A 61 17.56 -11.40 -0.79
CA CYS A 61 17.76 -10.68 0.45
C CYS A 61 16.76 -11.14 1.50
N GLU A 62 17.20 -11.24 2.76
CA GLU A 62 16.37 -11.69 3.87
C GLU A 62 16.11 -10.56 4.87
N ALA A 63 14.91 -10.54 5.43
CA ALA A 63 14.47 -9.60 6.46
C ALA A 63 13.69 -10.33 7.56
N GLU A 64 13.44 -9.62 8.66
CA GLU A 64 12.49 -10.09 9.67
C GLU A 64 11.12 -10.37 9.06
N ALA A 65 10.36 -11.27 9.72
CA ALA A 65 9.01 -11.61 9.31
C ALA A 65 8.12 -10.36 9.27
N ALA A 66 7.45 -10.15 8.14
CA ALA A 66 6.44 -9.14 7.94
C ALA A 66 5.41 -9.67 6.94
N PHE A 67 4.28 -8.98 6.84
CA PHE A 67 3.29 -9.21 5.79
C PHE A 67 3.05 -7.92 5.01
N GLY A 68 2.65 -8.01 3.75
CA GLY A 68 2.31 -6.84 2.95
C GLY A 68 1.46 -7.20 1.75
N PHE A 69 0.51 -6.31 1.42
CA PHE A 69 -0.26 -6.39 0.19
C PHE A 69 0.42 -5.58 -0.92
N HIS A 70 0.75 -4.33 -0.65
CA HIS A 70 1.09 -3.36 -1.69
C HIS A 70 2.55 -2.88 -1.61
N HIS A 71 3.25 -3.08 -2.72
CA HIS A 71 4.48 -2.34 -3.00
C HIS A 71 4.12 -0.93 -3.45
N VAL A 72 4.89 0.05 -3.00
CA VAL A 72 4.68 1.46 -3.34
C VAL A 72 5.51 1.81 -4.57
N ASN A 73 6.82 1.61 -4.47
CA ASN A 73 7.77 1.88 -5.53
C ASN A 73 9.10 1.16 -5.27
N ALA A 74 9.92 1.00 -6.30
CA ALA A 74 11.30 0.58 -6.12
C ALA A 74 12.23 1.31 -7.09
N PHE A 75 13.47 1.55 -6.67
CA PHE A 75 14.48 2.20 -7.50
C PHE A 75 15.89 1.76 -7.10
N GLU A 76 16.85 1.98 -7.98
CA GLU A 76 18.24 1.59 -7.74
C GLU A 76 19.03 2.74 -7.11
N ARG A 77 19.85 2.42 -6.11
CA ARG A 77 20.73 3.36 -5.44
C ARG A 77 21.94 2.64 -4.81
N ASP A 78 23.15 3.09 -5.11
CA ASP A 78 24.39 2.67 -4.46
C ASP A 78 24.54 1.15 -4.35
N GLY A 79 24.41 0.44 -5.48
CA GLY A 79 24.59 -1.02 -5.56
C GLY A 79 23.47 -1.85 -4.91
N ALA A 80 22.33 -1.24 -4.64
CA ALA A 80 21.15 -1.89 -4.08
C ALA A 80 19.87 -1.48 -4.81
N VAL A 81 18.81 -2.26 -4.65
CA VAL A 81 17.45 -1.82 -4.92
C VAL A 81 16.84 -1.30 -3.61
N VAL A 82 16.31 -0.10 -3.64
CA VAL A 82 15.46 0.46 -2.59
C VAL A 82 14.03 0.10 -2.94
N CYS A 83 13.31 -0.55 -2.04
CA CYS A 83 11.94 -1.02 -2.24
C CYS A 83 11.06 -0.55 -1.08
N ASP A 84 10.04 0.22 -1.41
CA ASP A 84 9.06 0.72 -0.46
C ASP A 84 7.79 -0.13 -0.52
N VAL A 85 7.34 -0.59 0.64
CA VAL A 85 6.22 -1.52 0.79
C VAL A 85 5.38 -1.09 2.00
N VAL A 86 4.07 -1.22 1.89
CA VAL A 86 3.20 -1.15 3.06
C VAL A 86 3.25 -2.50 3.77
N THR A 87 3.68 -2.50 5.04
CA THR A 87 3.88 -3.74 5.80
C THR A 87 3.10 -3.76 7.10
N TYR A 88 2.71 -4.97 7.48
CA TYR A 88 2.07 -5.34 8.73
C TYR A 88 3.01 -6.21 9.56
N PRO A 89 2.88 -6.23 10.89
CA PRO A 89 3.69 -7.09 11.75
C PRO A 89 3.50 -8.58 11.45
N ASP A 90 2.29 -8.97 11.03
CA ASP A 90 1.89 -10.33 10.69
C ASP A 90 0.74 -10.35 9.68
N ALA A 91 0.23 -11.54 9.36
CA ALA A 91 -0.85 -11.72 8.39
C ALA A 91 -2.28 -11.64 8.99
N SER A 92 -2.45 -11.17 10.22
CA SER A 92 -3.78 -11.07 10.87
C SER A 92 -4.75 -10.18 10.11
N VAL A 93 -4.24 -9.17 9.40
CA VAL A 93 -5.03 -8.29 8.53
C VAL A 93 -5.86 -9.06 7.50
N VAL A 94 -5.41 -10.23 7.05
CA VAL A 94 -6.14 -11.08 6.09
C VAL A 94 -7.45 -11.59 6.71
N GLU A 95 -7.41 -12.03 7.98
CA GLU A 95 -8.60 -12.45 8.72
C GLU A 95 -9.50 -11.24 9.05
N GLU A 96 -8.90 -10.11 9.39
CA GLU A 96 -9.62 -8.88 9.74
C GLU A 96 -10.46 -8.31 8.59
N LEU A 97 -10.07 -8.58 7.35
CA LEU A 97 -10.84 -8.21 6.15
C LEU A 97 -11.98 -9.20 5.82
N SER A 98 -12.16 -10.26 6.60
CA SER A 98 -13.33 -11.15 6.42
C SER A 98 -14.63 -10.42 6.78
N LEU A 99 -15.73 -10.77 6.09
CA LEU A 99 -17.03 -10.11 6.32
C LEU A 99 -17.51 -10.26 7.77
N ASP A 100 -17.24 -11.39 8.41
CA ASP A 100 -17.63 -11.63 9.79
C ASP A 100 -16.88 -10.71 10.75
N ARG A 101 -15.59 -10.48 10.49
CA ARG A 101 -14.77 -9.53 11.26
C ARG A 101 -15.18 -8.09 11.01
N LEU A 102 -15.36 -7.70 9.75
CA LEU A 102 -15.78 -6.34 9.38
C LEU A 102 -17.17 -5.96 9.95
N ARG A 103 -18.04 -6.95 10.21
CA ARG A 103 -19.35 -6.77 10.84
C ARG A 103 -19.34 -6.86 12.36
N SER A 104 -18.20 -7.17 12.96
CA SER A 104 -18.06 -7.31 14.41
C SER A 104 -17.52 -6.01 15.02
N ASP A 105 -17.81 -5.81 16.32
CA ASP A 105 -17.24 -4.72 17.11
C ASP A 105 -15.81 -5.02 17.60
N ALA A 106 -15.20 -6.11 17.13
CA ALA A 106 -13.87 -6.49 17.58
C ALA A 106 -12.81 -5.57 16.97
N PRO A 107 -11.88 -5.03 17.77
CA PRO A 107 -10.85 -4.11 17.27
C PRO A 107 -9.92 -4.81 16.28
N SER A 108 -9.51 -4.10 15.24
CA SER A 108 -8.44 -4.52 14.34
C SER A 108 -7.10 -4.57 15.10
N ARG A 109 -6.25 -5.53 14.78
CA ARG A 109 -4.95 -5.74 15.42
C ARG A 109 -3.80 -5.15 14.63
N GLY A 110 -3.97 -5.02 13.31
CA GLY A 110 -2.93 -4.61 12.40
C GLY A 110 -3.20 -3.27 11.73
N SER A 111 -2.14 -2.53 11.50
CA SER A 111 -2.15 -1.32 10.67
C SER A 111 -0.96 -1.38 9.74
N GLY A 112 -1.18 -1.07 8.47
CA GLY A 112 -0.12 -0.97 7.49
C GLY A 112 0.73 0.28 7.74
N HIS A 113 2.04 0.13 7.65
CA HIS A 113 2.99 1.24 7.73
C HIS A 113 3.94 1.22 6.54
N LEU A 114 4.28 2.38 6.06
CA LEU A 114 5.26 2.51 4.98
C LEU A 114 6.66 2.15 5.48
N ARG A 115 7.24 1.11 4.90
CA ARG A 115 8.58 0.63 5.22
C ARG A 115 9.45 0.59 3.97
N ARG A 116 10.64 1.14 4.08
CA ARG A 116 11.68 1.10 3.05
C ARG A 116 12.64 -0.04 3.33
N TYR A 117 12.85 -0.89 2.35
CA TYR A 117 13.88 -1.92 2.36
C TYR A 117 15.03 -1.52 1.43
N ARG A 118 16.27 -1.79 1.87
CA ARG A 118 17.45 -1.71 1.03
C ARG A 118 17.93 -3.13 0.76
N LEU A 119 17.87 -3.53 -0.50
CA LEU A 119 18.14 -4.86 -1.00
C LEU A 119 19.48 -4.85 -1.75
N PRO A 120 20.60 -5.27 -1.12
CA PRO A 120 21.91 -5.33 -1.78
C PRO A 120 21.88 -6.25 -2.99
N LEU A 121 22.48 -5.84 -4.12
CA LEU A 121 22.54 -6.66 -5.34
C LEU A 121 23.55 -7.79 -5.26
N ASP A 122 24.36 -7.83 -4.22
CA ASP A 122 25.23 -8.95 -3.84
C ASP A 122 24.57 -9.91 -2.83
N GLY A 123 23.30 -9.66 -2.48
CA GLY A 123 22.48 -10.50 -1.60
C GLY A 123 22.70 -10.24 -0.11
N GLY A 124 22.11 -11.09 0.72
CA GLY A 124 22.26 -11.05 2.18
C GLY A 124 21.13 -10.33 2.91
N ALA A 125 21.46 -9.67 4.04
CA ALA A 125 20.44 -9.03 4.87
C ALA A 125 19.85 -7.77 4.24
N ALA A 126 18.53 -7.68 4.20
CA ALA A 126 17.80 -6.48 3.82
C ALA A 126 17.66 -5.54 5.03
N ALA A 127 18.31 -4.39 4.98
CA ALA A 127 18.06 -3.35 5.98
C ALA A 127 16.71 -2.70 5.76
N SER A 128 15.94 -2.46 6.83
CA SER A 128 14.64 -1.81 6.73
C SER A 128 14.53 -0.58 7.64
N THR A 129 13.71 0.39 7.22
CA THR A 129 13.44 1.63 7.95
C THR A 129 11.99 2.03 7.75
N LEU A 130 11.32 2.37 8.85
CA LEU A 130 9.98 2.96 8.81
C LEU A 130 10.04 4.36 8.16
N ARG A 131 9.04 4.71 7.35
CA ARG A 131 8.94 6.00 6.65
C ARG A 131 7.64 6.71 7.02
N GLY A 132 7.66 7.37 8.17
CA GLY A 132 6.50 8.00 8.79
C GLY A 132 5.81 7.09 9.81
N GLU A 133 5.05 7.73 10.70
CA GLU A 133 4.31 7.06 11.79
C GLU A 133 2.86 6.77 11.40
N GLU A 134 2.36 7.45 10.36
CA GLU A 134 0.99 7.29 9.91
C GLU A 134 0.73 5.90 9.34
N ARG A 135 -0.47 5.41 9.62
CA ARG A 135 -0.99 4.18 9.01
C ARG A 135 -1.39 4.47 7.59
N ILE A 136 -1.01 3.61 6.68
CA ILE A 136 -1.28 3.79 5.25
C ILE A 136 -1.57 2.45 4.58
N GLU A 137 -2.52 2.44 3.66
CA GLU A 137 -2.82 1.37 2.72
C GLU A 137 -3.30 1.93 1.38
N LEU A 138 -3.45 1.05 0.37
CA LEU A 138 -3.77 1.42 -1.00
C LEU A 138 -2.86 2.56 -1.50
N PRO A 139 -1.53 2.35 -1.44
CA PRO A 139 -0.59 3.43 -1.71
C PRO A 139 -0.54 3.79 -3.20
N ARG A 140 -0.53 5.09 -3.49
CA ARG A 140 -0.38 5.65 -4.82
C ARG A 140 0.74 6.68 -4.85
N ILE A 141 1.41 6.80 -5.97
CA ILE A 141 2.45 7.80 -6.25
C ILE A 141 2.08 8.59 -7.50
N HIS A 142 2.87 9.57 -7.87
CA HIS A 142 2.77 10.20 -9.19
C HIS A 142 3.21 9.17 -10.26
N ASP A 143 2.25 8.44 -10.80
CA ASP A 143 2.49 7.40 -11.81
C ASP A 143 3.23 7.96 -13.05
N GLY A 144 4.06 7.12 -13.65
CA GLY A 144 4.92 7.51 -14.77
C GLY A 144 6.22 8.16 -14.31
N PRO A 145 6.26 9.45 -13.96
CA PRO A 145 7.50 10.12 -13.58
C PRO A 145 8.22 9.53 -12.37
N ALA A 146 7.47 9.12 -11.34
CA ALA A 146 8.02 8.54 -10.10
C ALA A 146 8.24 7.02 -10.19
N THR A 147 7.53 6.33 -11.08
CA THR A 147 7.59 4.87 -11.19
C THR A 147 9.00 4.38 -11.54
N GLY A 148 9.56 3.54 -10.68
CA GLY A 148 10.91 2.97 -10.85
C GLY A 148 12.06 3.93 -10.53
N ARG A 149 11.78 5.11 -10.00
CA ARG A 149 12.74 6.20 -9.71
C ARG A 149 12.62 6.70 -8.28
N PRO A 150 13.62 7.41 -7.74
CA PRO A 150 13.48 8.15 -6.50
C PRO A 150 12.30 9.11 -6.57
N TYR A 151 11.53 9.19 -5.50
CA TYR A 151 10.29 9.95 -5.41
C TYR A 151 10.15 10.56 -4.01
N GLN A 152 9.25 11.51 -3.86
CA GLN A 152 9.03 12.21 -2.61
C GLN A 152 7.72 11.85 -1.93
N TYR A 153 6.61 11.74 -2.67
CA TYR A 153 5.30 11.62 -2.06
C TYR A 153 4.62 10.29 -2.34
N VAL A 154 3.96 9.75 -1.31
CA VAL A 154 3.01 8.65 -1.41
C VAL A 154 1.68 9.09 -0.80
N TYR A 155 0.61 8.73 -1.47
CA TYR A 155 -0.77 8.95 -1.06
C TYR A 155 -1.40 7.61 -0.70
N GLY A 156 -2.32 7.58 0.27
CA GLY A 156 -3.01 6.34 0.64
C GLY A 156 -4.21 6.61 1.52
N VAL A 157 -4.92 5.56 1.87
CA VAL A 157 -5.93 5.59 2.94
C VAL A 157 -5.28 5.22 4.27
N GLY A 158 -5.78 5.76 5.36
CA GLY A 158 -5.28 5.47 6.69
C GLY A 158 -6.39 5.38 7.71
N THR A 159 -6.02 5.16 8.96
CA THR A 159 -6.94 5.19 10.10
C THR A 159 -6.36 6.03 11.22
N ARG A 160 -7.19 6.90 11.81
CA ARG A 160 -6.82 7.78 12.93
C ARG A 160 -6.58 7.01 14.23
N ALA A 161 -7.28 5.90 14.41
CA ALA A 161 -7.16 5.07 15.59
C ALA A 161 -6.94 3.61 15.24
N ALA A 162 -6.13 2.92 16.04
CA ALA A 162 -5.98 1.48 15.93
C ALA A 162 -7.34 0.79 16.16
N GLY A 163 -7.64 -0.21 15.36
CA GLY A 163 -8.87 -0.98 15.49
C GLY A 163 -10.08 -0.41 14.74
N GLN A 164 -9.91 0.66 13.99
CA GLN A 164 -10.96 1.23 13.15
C GLN A 164 -10.71 0.93 11.68
N PHE A 165 -11.76 0.99 10.87
CA PHE A 165 -11.67 0.98 9.42
C PHE A 165 -11.01 2.28 8.93
N THR A 166 -10.53 2.29 7.68
CA THR A 166 -9.87 3.47 7.09
C THR A 166 -10.85 4.65 7.03
N ASP A 167 -10.49 5.76 7.69
CA ASP A 167 -11.34 6.94 7.87
C ASP A 167 -10.60 8.25 7.52
N GLN A 168 -9.41 8.16 6.92
CA GLN A 168 -8.65 9.32 6.49
C GLN A 168 -7.87 9.05 5.20
N LEU A 169 -7.51 10.12 4.50
CA LEU A 169 -6.47 10.12 3.46
C LEU A 169 -5.15 10.58 4.07
N VAL A 170 -4.06 10.02 3.56
CA VAL A 170 -2.70 10.30 4.04
C VAL A 170 -1.82 10.67 2.84
N LYS A 171 -1.05 11.74 2.95
CA LYS A 171 0.07 12.10 2.07
C LYS A 171 1.34 12.06 2.90
N THR A 172 2.26 11.15 2.59
CA THR A 172 3.55 11.05 3.28
C THR A 172 4.67 11.63 2.42
N ASP A 173 5.45 12.55 3.00
CA ASP A 173 6.78 12.94 2.49
C ASP A 173 7.78 11.85 2.90
N VAL A 174 8.12 10.97 1.99
CA VAL A 174 8.92 9.76 2.25
C VAL A 174 10.36 10.07 2.69
N PRO A 175 11.07 11.03 2.09
CA PRO A 175 12.35 11.49 2.60
C PRO A 175 12.30 12.09 4.01
N ALA A 176 11.33 12.96 4.27
CA ALA A 176 11.19 13.65 5.55
C ALA A 176 10.59 12.75 6.65
N GLY A 177 9.80 11.74 6.28
CA GLY A 177 9.07 10.89 7.23
C GLY A 177 7.91 11.61 7.92
N THR A 178 7.38 12.68 7.31
CA THR A 178 6.24 13.45 7.81
C THR A 178 5.01 13.22 6.95
N ALA A 179 3.82 13.46 7.51
CA ALA A 179 2.59 13.27 6.77
C ALA A 179 1.62 14.46 6.96
N GLN A 180 0.77 14.63 5.95
CA GLN A 180 -0.44 15.46 5.97
C GLN A 180 -1.64 14.51 5.86
N THR A 181 -2.74 14.84 6.53
CA THR A 181 -3.95 14.02 6.51
C THR A 181 -5.18 14.85 6.18
N TRP A 182 -6.14 14.23 5.53
CA TRP A 182 -7.50 14.73 5.39
C TRP A 182 -8.47 13.73 6.00
N HIS A 183 -9.45 14.23 6.72
CA HIS A 183 -10.52 13.41 7.28
C HIS A 183 -11.80 14.23 7.44
N GLU A 184 -12.95 13.58 7.37
CA GLU A 184 -14.26 14.11 7.71
C GLU A 184 -14.99 13.07 8.55
N GLU A 185 -15.53 13.50 9.69
CA GLU A 185 -16.16 12.58 10.66
C GLU A 185 -17.32 11.80 10.03
N GLY A 186 -17.38 10.51 10.30
CA GLY A 186 -18.42 9.62 9.79
C GLY A 186 -18.29 9.25 8.32
N THR A 187 -17.23 9.68 7.63
CA THR A 187 -17.01 9.35 6.21
C THR A 187 -15.84 8.40 6.00
N TYR A 188 -15.85 7.70 4.87
CA TYR A 188 -14.85 6.68 4.55
C TYR A 188 -14.29 6.90 3.14
N PRO A 189 -13.09 7.46 3.02
CA PRO A 189 -12.43 7.65 1.74
C PRO A 189 -11.91 6.34 1.16
N GLY A 190 -12.04 6.19 -0.17
CA GLY A 190 -11.40 5.14 -0.95
C GLY A 190 -9.99 5.50 -1.39
N GLU A 191 -9.36 4.62 -2.19
CA GLU A 191 -8.01 4.82 -2.71
C GLU A 191 -7.84 6.22 -3.32
N PRO A 192 -6.81 6.99 -2.93
CA PRO A 192 -6.51 8.28 -3.55
C PRO A 192 -5.84 8.08 -4.91
N VAL A 193 -6.24 8.87 -5.90
CA VAL A 193 -5.61 8.92 -7.22
C VAL A 193 -5.03 10.30 -7.45
N PHE A 194 -3.72 10.40 -7.60
CA PHE A 194 -3.06 11.66 -7.94
C PHE A 194 -3.23 11.97 -9.43
N VAL A 195 -3.59 13.22 -9.73
CA VAL A 195 -3.70 13.76 -11.10
C VAL A 195 -2.82 14.98 -11.19
N ALA A 196 -1.79 14.89 -12.01
CA ALA A 196 -0.82 15.98 -12.19
C ALA A 196 -1.45 17.19 -12.85
N ALA A 197 -1.04 18.40 -12.46
CA ALA A 197 -1.35 19.60 -13.22
C ALA A 197 -0.60 19.59 -14.55
N PRO A 198 -1.22 20.02 -15.68
CA PRO A 198 -0.59 19.98 -17.00
C PRO A 198 0.77 20.67 -17.07
N ASP A 199 0.94 21.77 -16.32
CA ASP A 199 2.16 22.57 -16.27
C ASP A 199 2.88 22.45 -14.91
N GLY A 200 2.61 21.38 -14.14
CA GLY A 200 3.20 21.15 -12.83
C GLY A 200 4.72 20.96 -12.92
N ALA A 201 5.46 21.63 -12.02
CA ALA A 201 6.91 21.55 -11.96
C ALA A 201 7.40 20.67 -10.78
N ARG A 202 6.59 20.54 -9.72
CA ARG A 202 6.89 19.71 -8.55
C ARG A 202 6.16 18.38 -8.66
N GLU A 203 6.66 17.37 -7.96
CA GLU A 203 6.06 16.03 -7.93
C GLU A 203 4.61 16.02 -7.44
N ASP A 204 4.25 16.95 -6.55
CA ASP A 204 2.92 17.10 -5.98
C ASP A 204 2.08 18.23 -6.60
N ASP A 205 2.54 18.88 -7.69
CA ASP A 205 1.72 19.86 -8.40
C ASP A 205 0.54 19.17 -9.10
N GLY A 206 -0.64 19.26 -8.50
CA GLY A 206 -1.82 18.57 -8.99
C GLY A 206 -2.95 18.50 -7.97
N VAL A 207 -3.80 17.52 -8.16
CA VAL A 207 -4.91 17.22 -7.26
C VAL A 207 -4.90 15.73 -6.88
N VAL A 208 -5.52 15.43 -5.75
CA VAL A 208 -5.80 14.04 -5.33
C VAL A 208 -7.30 13.84 -5.37
N LEU A 209 -7.73 12.80 -6.05
CA LEU A 209 -9.12 12.38 -6.17
C LEU A 209 -9.39 11.18 -5.27
N SER A 210 -10.51 11.16 -4.55
CA SER A 210 -10.97 10.00 -3.81
C SER A 210 -12.49 9.93 -3.83
N VAL A 211 -13.05 8.74 -3.99
CA VAL A 211 -14.47 8.48 -3.79
C VAL A 211 -14.69 8.25 -2.31
N VAL A 212 -15.49 9.11 -1.68
CA VAL A 212 -15.76 9.07 -0.25
C VAL A 212 -17.19 8.59 -0.03
N LEU A 213 -17.36 7.57 0.80
CA LEU A 213 -18.66 7.09 1.26
C LEU A 213 -19.09 7.89 2.49
N ASP A 214 -20.31 8.44 2.43
CA ASP A 214 -21.03 9.04 3.56
C ASP A 214 -22.26 8.17 3.86
N PRO A 215 -22.18 7.26 4.83
CA PRO A 215 -23.26 6.34 5.15
C PRO A 215 -24.47 7.04 5.80
N ASP A 216 -24.26 8.12 6.54
CA ASP A 216 -25.33 8.86 7.20
C ASP A 216 -26.20 9.59 6.17
N ALA A 217 -25.58 10.18 5.17
CA ALA A 217 -26.27 10.77 4.03
C ALA A 217 -26.76 9.75 2.99
N GLN A 218 -26.38 8.47 3.13
CA GLN A 218 -26.67 7.38 2.16
C GLN A 218 -26.24 7.71 0.73
N GLN A 219 -25.09 8.33 0.59
CA GLN A 219 -24.52 8.76 -0.69
C GLN A 219 -23.00 8.66 -0.69
N SER A 220 -22.40 8.96 -1.83
CA SER A 220 -20.96 9.16 -1.94
C SER A 220 -20.67 10.50 -2.59
N PHE A 221 -19.45 10.96 -2.51
CA PHE A 221 -18.97 12.11 -3.27
C PHE A 221 -17.57 11.88 -3.79
N LEU A 222 -17.25 12.48 -4.92
CA LEU A 222 -15.88 12.59 -5.39
C LEU A 222 -15.24 13.78 -4.68
N LEU A 223 -14.26 13.51 -3.86
CA LEU A 223 -13.42 14.51 -3.20
C LEU A 223 -12.27 14.91 -4.11
N VAL A 224 -11.98 16.21 -4.16
CA VAL A 224 -10.82 16.79 -4.86
C VAL A 224 -9.99 17.54 -3.84
N LEU A 225 -8.81 17.03 -3.52
CA LEU A 225 -7.84 17.74 -2.68
C LEU A 225 -6.81 18.47 -3.55
N ASP A 226 -6.40 19.64 -3.12
CA ASP A 226 -5.18 20.29 -3.60
C ASP A 226 -3.98 19.47 -3.10
N ALA A 227 -3.21 18.86 -4.00
CA ALA A 227 -2.20 17.90 -3.58
C ALA A 227 -1.04 18.51 -2.76
N PRO A 228 -0.57 19.76 -3.03
CA PRO A 228 0.44 20.41 -2.21
C PRO A 228 0.01 20.66 -0.77
N SER A 229 -1.15 21.27 -0.55
CA SER A 229 -1.65 21.62 0.79
C SER A 229 -2.42 20.51 1.48
N PHE A 230 -2.83 19.51 0.72
CA PHE A 230 -3.67 18.37 1.12
C PHE A 230 -5.01 18.80 1.75
N THR A 231 -5.56 19.92 1.28
CA THR A 231 -6.84 20.48 1.71
C THR A 231 -7.90 20.34 0.63
N GLU A 232 -9.17 20.27 1.04
CA GLU A 232 -10.28 20.17 0.09
C GLU A 232 -10.35 21.40 -0.82
N ARG A 233 -10.40 21.15 -2.12
CA ARG A 233 -10.57 22.13 -3.18
C ARG A 233 -11.99 22.13 -3.73
N ALA A 234 -12.57 20.94 -3.85
CA ALA A 234 -13.93 20.75 -4.35
C ALA A 234 -14.47 19.37 -3.98
N ARG A 235 -15.77 19.20 -4.08
CA ARG A 235 -16.43 17.88 -4.10
C ARG A 235 -17.59 17.85 -5.08
N ALA A 236 -17.86 16.68 -5.63
CA ALA A 236 -19.00 16.42 -6.49
C ALA A 236 -19.86 15.30 -5.88
N ALA A 237 -21.13 15.61 -5.57
CA ALA A 237 -22.04 14.63 -4.98
C ALA A 237 -22.41 13.53 -5.99
N VAL A 238 -22.46 12.30 -5.49
CA VAL A 238 -23.00 11.13 -6.19
C VAL A 238 -24.29 10.74 -5.48
N PRO A 239 -25.46 10.66 -6.17
CA PRO A 239 -26.77 10.56 -5.52
C PRO A 239 -27.10 9.15 -4.98
N HIS A 240 -26.09 8.29 -4.78
CA HIS A 240 -26.23 6.95 -4.22
C HIS A 240 -24.91 6.53 -3.56
N PRO A 241 -24.92 5.59 -2.62
CA PRO A 241 -23.70 5.06 -2.04
C PRO A 241 -22.94 4.23 -3.09
N ILE A 242 -21.63 4.48 -3.18
CA ILE A 242 -20.68 3.64 -3.90
C ILE A 242 -20.02 2.75 -2.85
N PRO A 243 -20.13 1.41 -2.97
CA PRO A 243 -19.47 0.49 -2.04
C PRO A 243 -17.95 0.69 -1.99
N PHE A 244 -17.33 0.21 -0.92
CA PHE A 244 -15.87 0.16 -0.84
C PHE A 244 -15.29 -0.59 -2.05
N GLY A 245 -14.34 0.04 -2.70
CA GLY A 245 -13.55 -0.51 -3.80
C GLY A 245 -12.12 -0.74 -3.38
N PHE A 246 -11.30 -1.19 -4.34
CA PHE A 246 -9.86 -1.34 -4.14
C PHE A 246 -9.12 -0.31 -4.99
N HIS A 247 -8.94 -0.58 -6.27
CA HIS A 247 -8.09 0.22 -7.13
C HIS A 247 -8.89 1.01 -8.16
N GLY A 248 -8.46 2.25 -8.37
CA GLY A 248 -8.98 3.14 -9.39
C GLY A 248 -7.87 3.78 -10.21
N GLN A 249 -8.24 4.36 -11.35
CA GLN A 249 -7.33 5.09 -12.21
C GLN A 249 -8.07 6.26 -12.87
N PHE A 250 -7.36 7.38 -13.01
CA PHE A 250 -7.80 8.50 -13.84
C PHE A 250 -7.27 8.32 -15.26
N PHE A 251 -8.10 8.59 -16.25
CA PHE A 251 -7.74 8.59 -17.67
C PHE A 251 -8.15 9.94 -18.27
N ASP A 252 -7.27 10.53 -19.08
CA ASP A 252 -7.51 11.75 -19.85
C ASP A 252 -8.51 11.52 -21.00
#